data_65bf78c7063e9cad8cdf40e0696a15f1
#
_entry.id   65bf78c7063e9cad8cdf40e0696a15f1
#
_cell.length_a   1.000
_cell.length_b   1.000
_cell.length_c   1.000
_cell.angle_alpha   90.00
_cell.angle_beta   90.00
_cell.angle_gamma   90.00
#
_symmetry.space_group_name_H-M   'P 1'
#
loop_
_entity.id
_entity.type
_entity.pdbx_description
1 polymer ?
#
loop_
_entity_poly.entity_id
_entity_poly.type
_entity_poly.pdbx_seq_one_letter_code
_entity_poly.pdbx_strand_id
1 'polypeptide(L)'
;VYSVKGGDSLRLDRYTDTPAAEIDAKKPCMIFVFGGAFISGTRDAESYRPFFEYMAREQGYTVVSIDYRLGLKEPLAAGKLSPETFPQLLPQTVLMAVEDLYDATSFVAGKSAEWGIDPARIVACGSSAGAITVLQGAYFIANENPLTAKLPDGFDYAGVISFAGAVVDMADDLTWKRAPAPIMLFHGDADSNVPYRALRMGGAGIFGSDYIARQLSDMKSPYYFYSVEGADHALATVPMNNYRDAIDQFLTQQVGERLPAMIDTKERYSNSLPQDKDFTIETYIQSNFATK
;
A
#
# COMPACT_ATOMS: atom_id res chain seq x y z
N VAL A 1 -0.24 -3.36 21.36
CA VAL A 1 -0.96 -2.11 21.03
C VAL A 1 0.07 -1.06 20.67
N TYR A 2 -0.05 -0.44 19.52
CA TYR A 2 0.85 0.63 19.10
C TYR A 2 0.18 2.02 19.17
N SER A 3 -1.15 2.08 19.12
CA SER A 3 -1.93 3.32 19.25
C SER A 3 -3.31 3.03 19.84
N VAL A 4 -3.95 4.06 20.43
CA VAL A 4 -5.34 4.03 20.90
C VAL A 4 -6.07 5.24 20.33
N LYS A 5 -7.15 5.01 19.60
CA LYS A 5 -7.93 6.03 18.88
C LYS A 5 -9.42 5.87 19.20
N GLY A 6 -10.05 6.90 19.78
CA GLY A 6 -11.48 6.87 20.04
C GLY A 6 -11.97 5.72 20.96
N GLY A 7 -11.05 5.14 21.76
CA GLY A 7 -11.33 3.96 22.58
C GLY A 7 -10.90 2.63 21.93
N ASP A 8 -10.61 2.60 20.64
CA ASP A 8 -10.12 1.41 19.94
C ASP A 8 -8.61 1.24 20.12
N SER A 9 -8.20 0.03 20.44
CA SER A 9 -6.78 -0.35 20.54
C SER A 9 -6.30 -0.90 19.20
N LEU A 10 -5.40 -0.16 18.53
CA LEU A 10 -4.76 -0.62 17.32
C LEU A 10 -3.54 -1.48 17.68
N ARG A 11 -3.51 -2.71 17.16
CA ARG A 11 -2.51 -3.73 17.46
C ARG A 11 -1.65 -4.01 16.24
N LEU A 12 -0.54 -4.68 16.48
CA LEU A 12 0.31 -5.24 15.44
C LEU A 12 0.73 -6.65 15.81
N ASP A 13 1.04 -7.46 14.79
CA ASP A 13 1.68 -8.75 14.92
C ASP A 13 3.05 -8.70 14.25
N ARG A 14 4.05 -9.31 14.89
CA ARG A 14 5.42 -9.34 14.39
C ARG A 14 5.81 -10.76 14.01
N TYR A 15 6.24 -10.93 12.77
CA TYR A 15 6.79 -12.17 12.24
C TYR A 15 8.29 -11.98 12.01
N THR A 16 9.10 -12.84 12.60
CA THR A 16 10.55 -12.80 12.47
C THR A 16 11.13 -14.19 12.70
N ASP A 17 12.19 -14.50 11.98
CA ASP A 17 13.00 -15.70 12.18
C ASP A 17 14.31 -15.38 12.91
N THR A 18 14.43 -14.17 13.49
CA THR A 18 15.62 -13.73 14.21
C THR A 18 15.67 -14.36 15.59
N PRO A 19 16.65 -15.21 15.90
CA PRO A 19 16.88 -15.67 17.27
C PRO A 19 17.13 -14.47 18.20
N ALA A 20 16.68 -14.60 19.44
CA ALA A 20 16.91 -13.54 20.45
C ALA A 20 18.40 -13.20 20.66
N ALA A 21 19.31 -14.13 20.34
CA ALA A 21 20.76 -13.93 20.41
C ALA A 21 21.33 -13.08 19.28
N GLU A 22 20.55 -12.79 18.21
CA GLU A 22 20.97 -12.03 17.02
C GLU A 22 20.31 -10.66 16.93
N ILE A 23 19.85 -10.11 18.04
CA ILE A 23 19.15 -8.81 18.10
C ILE A 23 20.02 -7.64 17.60
N ASP A 24 21.35 -7.78 17.66
CA ASP A 24 22.29 -6.74 17.16
C ASP A 24 22.35 -6.63 15.63
N ALA A 25 21.78 -7.58 14.90
CA ALA A 25 21.69 -7.51 13.45
C ALA A 25 20.65 -6.47 13.04
N LYS A 26 21.04 -5.39 12.37
CA LYS A 26 20.17 -4.36 11.83
C LYS A 26 19.43 -4.88 10.58
N LYS A 27 18.35 -5.60 10.80
CA LYS A 27 17.53 -6.22 9.75
C LYS A 27 16.58 -5.23 9.11
N PRO A 28 16.21 -5.42 7.84
CA PRO A 28 15.13 -4.67 7.22
C PRO A 28 13.78 -5.04 7.89
N CYS A 29 12.85 -4.10 7.85
CA CYS A 29 11.49 -4.30 8.34
C CYS A 29 10.47 -4.00 7.24
N MET A 30 9.42 -4.81 7.17
CA MET A 30 8.26 -4.58 6.32
C MET A 30 7.04 -4.30 7.18
N ILE A 31 6.45 -3.12 7.05
CA ILE A 31 5.15 -2.81 7.67
C ILE A 31 4.07 -3.14 6.65
N PHE A 32 3.20 -4.08 6.98
CA PHE A 32 2.14 -4.55 6.10
C PHE A 32 0.77 -4.05 6.53
N VAL A 33 0.00 -3.54 5.57
CA VAL A 33 -1.38 -3.05 5.73
C VAL A 33 -2.31 -3.92 4.90
N PHE A 34 -3.27 -4.56 5.54
CA PHE A 34 -4.20 -5.48 4.90
C PHE A 34 -5.26 -4.78 4.04
N GLY A 35 -5.86 -5.53 3.11
CA GLY A 35 -6.98 -5.09 2.27
C GLY A 35 -8.34 -5.26 2.95
N GLY A 36 -9.41 -4.83 2.26
CA GLY A 36 -10.80 -4.99 2.73
C GLY A 36 -11.64 -3.74 2.59
N ALA A 37 -11.37 -2.93 1.58
CA ALA A 37 -12.16 -1.75 1.17
C ALA A 37 -12.42 -0.74 2.32
N PHE A 38 -11.57 -0.69 3.34
CA PHE A 38 -11.73 0.11 4.56
C PHE A 38 -13.00 -0.21 5.37
N ILE A 39 -13.59 -1.39 5.17
CA ILE A 39 -14.79 -1.87 5.89
C ILE A 39 -14.55 -3.16 6.66
N SER A 40 -13.56 -3.95 6.26
CA SER A 40 -13.29 -5.29 6.82
C SER A 40 -11.82 -5.66 6.71
N GLY A 41 -11.49 -6.86 7.18
CA GLY A 41 -10.12 -7.38 7.19
C GLY A 41 -9.49 -7.34 8.57
N THR A 42 -8.39 -8.08 8.72
CA THR A 42 -7.62 -8.17 9.96
C THR A 42 -6.14 -8.33 9.65
N ARG A 43 -5.26 -7.83 10.55
CA ARG A 43 -3.80 -7.93 10.43
C ARG A 43 -3.28 -9.37 10.43
N ASP A 44 -4.04 -10.30 11.04
CA ASP A 44 -3.70 -11.71 11.24
C ASP A 44 -4.42 -12.66 10.28
N ALA A 45 -4.96 -12.14 9.17
CA ALA A 45 -5.65 -12.97 8.18
C ALA A 45 -4.74 -14.06 7.62
N GLU A 46 -5.20 -15.31 7.68
CA GLU A 46 -4.46 -16.51 7.28
C GLU A 46 -3.94 -16.45 5.83
N SER A 47 -4.64 -15.72 4.94
CA SER A 47 -4.26 -15.57 3.53
C SER A 47 -2.94 -14.84 3.32
N TYR A 48 -2.52 -13.99 4.23
CA TYR A 48 -1.25 -13.25 4.16
C TYR A 48 -0.09 -13.99 4.81
N ARG A 49 -0.37 -14.95 5.71
CA ARG A 49 0.64 -15.64 6.50
C ARG A 49 1.76 -16.29 5.67
N PRO A 50 1.49 -17.00 4.56
CA PRO A 50 2.55 -17.57 3.73
C PRO A 50 3.54 -16.54 3.19
N PHE A 51 3.07 -15.32 2.89
CA PHE A 51 3.91 -14.22 2.46
C PHE A 51 4.74 -13.65 3.62
N PHE A 52 4.14 -13.47 4.80
CA PHE A 52 4.88 -13.00 5.97
C PHE A 52 5.98 -13.97 6.39
N GLU A 53 5.70 -15.27 6.39
CA GLU A 53 6.68 -16.31 6.69
C GLU A 53 7.81 -16.36 5.66
N TYR A 54 7.49 -16.22 4.38
CA TYR A 54 8.46 -16.12 3.30
C TYR A 54 9.40 -14.92 3.50
N MET A 55 8.84 -13.73 3.72
CA MET A 55 9.62 -12.52 3.95
C MET A 55 10.52 -12.63 5.19
N ALA A 56 10.02 -13.27 6.25
CA ALA A 56 10.78 -13.43 7.48
C ALA A 56 11.91 -14.45 7.36
N ARG A 57 11.66 -15.62 6.77
CA ARG A 57 12.60 -16.74 6.74
C ARG A 57 13.57 -16.68 5.58
N GLU A 58 13.05 -16.36 4.38
CA GLU A 58 13.88 -16.43 3.15
C GLU A 58 14.52 -15.06 2.86
N GLN A 59 13.81 -13.96 3.12
CA GLN A 59 14.30 -12.61 2.82
C GLN A 59 14.91 -11.89 4.04
N GLY A 60 14.80 -12.46 5.23
CA GLY A 60 15.40 -11.93 6.45
C GLY A 60 14.76 -10.65 6.99
N TYR A 61 13.54 -10.33 6.56
CA TYR A 61 12.79 -9.18 7.07
C TYR A 61 12.16 -9.47 8.43
N THR A 62 12.03 -8.46 9.27
CA THR A 62 10.99 -8.45 10.28
C THR A 62 9.72 -7.93 9.64
N VAL A 63 8.65 -8.73 9.60
CA VAL A 63 7.35 -8.29 9.08
C VAL A 63 6.46 -7.87 10.24
N VAL A 64 5.85 -6.69 10.12
CA VAL A 64 4.92 -6.12 11.10
C VAL A 64 3.60 -5.87 10.40
N SER A 65 2.60 -6.71 10.66
CA SER A 65 1.23 -6.52 10.16
C SER A 65 0.42 -5.72 11.15
N ILE A 66 -0.26 -4.67 10.70
CA ILE A 66 -0.91 -3.68 11.58
C ILE A 66 -2.43 -3.66 11.42
N ASP A 67 -3.14 -3.40 12.54
CA ASP A 67 -4.51 -2.90 12.49
C ASP A 67 -4.50 -1.45 11.98
N TYR A 68 -5.59 -1.03 11.40
CA TYR A 68 -5.88 0.38 11.11
C TYR A 68 -7.39 0.61 11.16
N ARG A 69 -7.83 1.84 11.36
CA ARG A 69 -9.25 2.17 11.45
C ARG A 69 -9.96 1.98 10.11
N LEU A 70 -11.07 1.27 10.13
CA LEU A 70 -11.88 0.94 8.96
C LEU A 70 -12.95 2.02 8.76
N GLY A 71 -12.55 3.17 8.21
CA GLY A 71 -13.33 4.40 8.18
C GLY A 71 -14.61 4.37 7.35
N LEU A 72 -14.78 3.39 6.45
CA LEU A 72 -16.03 3.21 5.68
C LEU A 72 -17.00 2.19 6.30
N LYS A 73 -16.60 1.49 7.36
CA LYS A 73 -17.45 0.46 8.01
C LYS A 73 -18.75 1.04 8.55
N GLU A 74 -18.67 2.09 9.35
CA GLU A 74 -19.86 2.74 9.92
C GLU A 74 -20.70 3.48 8.86
N PRO A 75 -20.13 4.27 7.93
CA PRO A 75 -20.89 4.86 6.83
C PRO A 75 -21.66 3.82 6.01
N LEU A 76 -21.04 2.67 5.70
CA LEU A 76 -21.70 1.58 4.97
C LEU A 76 -22.87 1.00 5.79
N ALA A 77 -22.65 0.65 7.05
CA ALA A 77 -23.68 0.10 7.94
C ALA A 77 -24.85 1.07 8.15
N ALA A 78 -24.60 2.38 8.10
CA ALA A 78 -25.61 3.42 8.22
C ALA A 78 -26.30 3.76 6.87
N GLY A 79 -25.98 3.06 5.76
CA GLY A 79 -26.53 3.34 4.44
C GLY A 79 -26.17 4.73 3.88
N LYS A 80 -25.03 5.29 4.32
CA LYS A 80 -24.55 6.63 3.93
C LYS A 80 -23.53 6.60 2.78
N LEU A 81 -23.25 5.43 2.23
CA LEU A 81 -22.29 5.28 1.14
C LEU A 81 -23.02 5.33 -0.20
N SER A 82 -22.84 6.42 -0.93
CA SER A 82 -23.42 6.66 -2.24
C SER A 82 -22.45 7.40 -3.16
N PRO A 83 -22.69 7.47 -4.48
CA PRO A 83 -21.86 8.27 -5.40
C PRO A 83 -21.69 9.74 -4.97
N GLU A 84 -22.67 10.33 -4.32
CA GLU A 84 -22.64 11.72 -3.87
C GLU A 84 -21.81 11.93 -2.61
N THR A 85 -21.80 10.94 -1.70
CA THR A 85 -21.09 11.03 -0.42
C THR A 85 -19.66 10.47 -0.48
N PHE A 86 -19.43 9.53 -1.39
CA PHE A 86 -18.16 8.82 -1.52
C PHE A 86 -16.96 9.76 -1.77
N PRO A 87 -17.04 10.80 -2.63
CA PRO A 87 -15.92 11.71 -2.87
C PRO A 87 -15.43 12.46 -1.62
N GLN A 88 -16.26 12.56 -0.59
CA GLN A 88 -15.91 13.18 0.69
C GLN A 88 -15.45 12.14 1.72
N LEU A 89 -16.09 10.97 1.75
CA LEU A 89 -15.82 9.93 2.74
C LEU A 89 -14.48 9.21 2.48
N LEU A 90 -14.15 8.93 1.22
CA LEU A 90 -12.93 8.20 0.91
C LEU A 90 -11.65 8.95 1.30
N PRO A 91 -11.45 10.24 0.95
CA PRO A 91 -10.25 10.97 1.36
C PRO A 91 -10.09 11.05 2.88
N GLN A 92 -11.17 11.24 3.63
CA GLN A 92 -11.15 11.24 5.10
C GLN A 92 -10.74 9.88 5.66
N THR A 93 -11.26 8.81 5.07
CA THR A 93 -10.94 7.43 5.44
C THR A 93 -9.46 7.12 5.18
N VAL A 94 -8.95 7.51 4.01
CA VAL A 94 -7.54 7.30 3.64
C VAL A 94 -6.63 8.10 4.56
N LEU A 95 -6.97 9.36 4.86
CA LEU A 95 -6.23 10.18 5.84
C LEU A 95 -6.14 9.51 7.21
N MET A 96 -7.25 8.93 7.68
CA MET A 96 -7.33 8.19 8.94
C MET A 96 -6.43 6.95 8.93
N ALA A 97 -6.44 6.17 7.84
CA ALA A 97 -5.62 4.98 7.69
C ALA A 97 -4.12 5.32 7.60
N VAL A 98 -3.74 6.41 6.93
CA VAL A 98 -2.35 6.89 6.87
C VAL A 98 -1.89 7.40 8.24
N GLU A 99 -2.77 8.05 9.00
CA GLU A 99 -2.45 8.43 10.39
C GLU A 99 -2.08 7.20 11.22
N ASP A 100 -2.84 6.11 11.10
CA ASP A 100 -2.58 4.87 11.82
C ASP A 100 -1.31 4.18 11.33
N LEU A 101 -1.05 4.18 10.01
CA LEU A 101 0.22 3.71 9.44
C LEU A 101 1.42 4.48 10.00
N TYR A 102 1.33 5.80 10.12
CA TYR A 102 2.43 6.62 10.64
C TYR A 102 2.65 6.41 12.14
N ASP A 103 1.58 6.26 12.93
CA ASP A 103 1.68 5.89 14.34
C ASP A 103 2.39 4.52 14.50
N ALA A 104 2.03 3.52 13.65
CA ALA A 104 2.68 2.22 13.66
C ALA A 104 4.15 2.31 13.23
N THR A 105 4.46 3.10 12.19
CA THR A 105 5.82 3.32 11.71
C THR A 105 6.71 3.93 12.81
N SER A 106 6.22 4.95 13.50
CA SER A 106 6.93 5.58 14.60
C SER A 106 7.13 4.65 15.79
N PHE A 107 6.11 3.83 16.09
CA PHE A 107 6.23 2.78 17.11
C PHE A 107 7.31 1.75 16.75
N VAL A 108 7.32 1.25 15.51
CA VAL A 108 8.31 0.28 15.00
C VAL A 108 9.72 0.89 15.01
N ALA A 109 9.88 2.12 14.53
CA ALA A 109 11.14 2.84 14.57
C ALA A 109 11.65 3.03 16.00
N GLY A 110 10.76 3.35 16.96
CA GLY A 110 11.08 3.44 18.37
C GLY A 110 11.48 2.10 19.03
N LYS A 111 11.08 0.96 18.43
CA LYS A 111 11.45 -0.39 18.85
C LYS A 111 12.68 -0.95 18.12
N SER A 112 13.32 -0.19 17.25
CA SER A 112 14.40 -0.64 16.38
C SER A 112 15.53 -1.34 17.14
N ALA A 113 16.01 -0.76 18.24
CA ALA A 113 17.06 -1.36 19.06
C ALA A 113 16.62 -2.66 19.75
N GLU A 114 15.37 -2.71 20.24
CA GLU A 114 14.82 -3.89 20.92
C GLU A 114 14.56 -5.05 19.94
N TRP A 115 14.19 -4.73 18.69
CA TRP A 115 13.81 -5.73 17.68
C TRP A 115 14.90 -6.04 16.65
N GLY A 116 16.07 -5.41 16.75
CA GLY A 116 17.17 -5.58 15.78
C GLY A 116 16.83 -5.06 14.38
N ILE A 117 16.00 -4.02 14.30
CA ILE A 117 15.55 -3.41 13.03
C ILE A 117 16.42 -2.19 12.72
N ASP A 118 16.76 -2.01 11.44
CA ASP A 118 17.31 -0.76 10.92
C ASP A 118 16.16 0.16 10.50
N PRO A 119 15.90 1.28 11.20
CA PRO A 119 14.82 2.19 10.83
C PRO A 119 14.98 2.84 9.45
N ALA A 120 16.21 2.91 8.91
CA ALA A 120 16.45 3.38 7.55
C ALA A 120 16.12 2.32 6.47
N ARG A 121 15.75 1.10 6.87
CA ARG A 121 15.39 -0.01 6.00
C ARG A 121 13.94 -0.48 6.22
N ILE A 122 13.06 0.43 6.61
CA ILE A 122 11.63 0.15 6.74
C ILE A 122 10.97 0.30 5.37
N VAL A 123 10.31 -0.77 4.91
CA VAL A 123 9.50 -0.83 3.68
C VAL A 123 8.02 -0.84 4.07
N ALA A 124 7.21 0.00 3.43
CA ALA A 124 5.76 -0.08 3.55
C ALA A 124 5.19 -0.99 2.47
N CYS A 125 4.29 -1.90 2.84
CA CYS A 125 3.70 -2.89 1.95
C CYS A 125 2.20 -2.98 2.20
N GLY A 126 1.38 -3.07 1.16
CA GLY A 126 -0.06 -3.15 1.37
C GLY A 126 -0.83 -3.81 0.24
N SER A 127 -2.02 -4.29 0.59
CA SER A 127 -2.97 -4.96 -0.30
C SER A 127 -4.24 -4.14 -0.45
N SER A 128 -4.72 -3.85 -1.68
CA SER A 128 -6.01 -3.18 -1.92
C SER A 128 -6.14 -1.85 -1.12
N ALA A 129 -7.09 -1.74 -0.20
CA ALA A 129 -7.21 -0.59 0.72
C ALA A 129 -5.91 -0.32 1.49
N GLY A 130 -5.18 -1.35 1.91
CA GLY A 130 -3.86 -1.22 2.51
C GLY A 130 -2.81 -0.71 1.52
N ALA A 131 -2.88 -1.10 0.24
CA ALA A 131 -2.03 -0.56 -0.81
C ALA A 131 -2.31 0.92 -1.09
N ILE A 132 -3.59 1.33 -1.07
CA ILE A 132 -3.96 2.74 -1.10
C ILE A 132 -3.32 3.47 0.09
N THR A 133 -3.39 2.91 1.29
CA THR A 133 -2.84 3.51 2.51
C THR A 133 -1.32 3.73 2.42
N VAL A 134 -0.55 2.72 1.97
CA VAL A 134 0.92 2.86 1.88
C VAL A 134 1.36 3.79 0.74
N LEU A 135 0.68 3.76 -0.41
CA LEU A 135 0.93 4.72 -1.50
C LEU A 135 0.62 6.15 -1.07
N GLN A 136 -0.51 6.36 -0.40
CA GLN A 136 -0.87 7.67 0.15
C GLN A 136 0.14 8.16 1.18
N GLY A 137 0.64 7.26 2.04
CA GLY A 137 1.71 7.57 2.98
C GLY A 137 2.96 8.07 2.26
N ALA A 138 3.43 7.36 1.23
CA ALA A 138 4.58 7.80 0.42
C ALA A 138 4.31 9.14 -0.29
N TYR A 139 3.10 9.31 -0.84
CA TYR A 139 2.68 10.56 -1.48
C TYR A 139 2.69 11.73 -0.51
N PHE A 140 2.20 11.54 0.72
CA PHE A 140 2.21 12.56 1.75
C PHE A 140 3.64 12.92 2.21
N ILE A 141 4.55 11.96 2.33
CA ILE A 141 5.97 12.22 2.62
C ILE A 141 6.61 13.02 1.48
N ALA A 142 6.39 12.63 0.22
CA ALA A 142 6.93 13.34 -0.94
C ALA A 142 6.39 14.78 -1.09
N ASN A 143 5.20 15.04 -0.56
CA ASN A 143 4.53 16.35 -0.61
C ASN A 143 4.61 17.16 0.70
N GLU A 144 5.35 16.67 1.71
CA GLU A 144 5.51 17.35 3.01
C GLU A 144 4.16 17.64 3.68
N ASN A 145 3.23 16.68 3.62
CA ASN A 145 1.93 16.80 4.26
C ASN A 145 2.10 16.96 5.77
N PRO A 146 1.35 17.84 6.45
CA PRO A 146 1.45 18.05 7.90
C PRO A 146 1.36 16.77 8.74
N LEU A 147 0.68 15.73 8.26
CA LEU A 147 0.56 14.45 8.95
C LEU A 147 1.93 13.75 9.14
N THR A 148 2.93 14.08 8.30
CA THR A 148 4.29 13.53 8.41
C THR A 148 5.01 13.94 9.70
N ALA A 149 4.52 14.96 10.41
CA ALA A 149 5.02 15.29 11.75
C ALA A 149 4.85 14.16 12.80
N LYS A 150 4.07 13.12 12.48
CA LYS A 150 3.96 11.91 13.30
C LYS A 150 5.13 10.94 13.12
N LEU A 151 5.87 11.06 12.05
CA LEU A 151 7.05 10.24 11.76
C LEU A 151 8.29 10.79 12.46
N PRO A 152 9.33 9.98 12.67
CA PRO A 152 10.63 10.48 13.12
C PRO A 152 11.17 11.57 12.17
N ASP A 153 11.94 12.51 12.71
CA ASP A 153 12.51 13.60 11.92
C ASP A 153 13.32 13.09 10.72
N GLY A 154 13.00 13.58 9.53
CA GLY A 154 13.66 13.21 8.29
C GLY A 154 13.38 11.76 7.82
N PHE A 155 12.37 11.10 8.39
CA PHE A 155 12.01 9.74 8.00
C PHE A 155 11.51 9.68 6.55
N ASP A 156 11.96 8.67 5.84
CA ASP A 156 11.35 8.19 4.60
C ASP A 156 11.34 6.64 4.60
N TYR A 157 10.42 6.04 3.88
CA TYR A 157 10.46 4.60 3.66
C TYR A 157 11.66 4.24 2.76
N ALA A 158 12.25 3.06 2.98
CA ALA A 158 13.28 2.54 2.07
C ALA A 158 12.69 2.11 0.71
N GLY A 159 11.42 1.78 0.70
CA GLY A 159 10.64 1.45 -0.48
C GLY A 159 9.18 1.22 -0.13
N VAL A 160 8.34 1.16 -1.16
CA VAL A 160 6.89 0.92 -1.02
C VAL A 160 6.47 -0.19 -1.97
N ILE A 161 5.67 -1.16 -1.49
CA ILE A 161 5.09 -2.23 -2.32
C ILE A 161 3.57 -2.12 -2.26
N SER A 162 2.96 -2.00 -3.42
CA SER A 162 1.52 -1.83 -3.60
C SER A 162 0.93 -2.97 -4.42
N PHE A 163 0.04 -3.74 -3.83
CA PHE A 163 -0.74 -4.76 -4.51
C PHE A 163 -2.14 -4.23 -4.80
N ALA A 164 -2.39 -3.80 -6.05
CA ALA A 164 -3.64 -3.23 -6.54
C ALA A 164 -4.09 -1.99 -5.73
N GLY A 165 -3.22 -0.97 -5.65
CA GLY A 165 -3.46 0.27 -4.92
C GLY A 165 -3.64 1.48 -5.82
N ALA A 166 -3.88 2.62 -5.17
CA ALA A 166 -4.04 3.93 -5.79
C ALA A 166 -3.63 5.04 -4.81
N VAL A 167 -3.44 6.26 -5.30
CA VAL A 167 -3.36 7.49 -4.51
C VAL A 167 -4.69 8.23 -4.63
N VAL A 168 -5.18 8.80 -3.54
CA VAL A 168 -6.38 9.64 -3.49
C VAL A 168 -5.94 11.10 -3.27
N ASP A 169 -6.38 12.01 -4.13
CA ASP A 169 -6.12 13.43 -3.96
C ASP A 169 -7.41 14.25 -4.11
N MET A 170 -7.46 15.41 -3.42
CA MET A 170 -8.55 16.38 -3.51
C MET A 170 -8.33 17.35 -4.70
N ALA A 171 -7.58 16.92 -5.69
CA ALA A 171 -7.34 17.59 -6.95
C ALA A 171 -7.67 16.67 -8.12
N ASP A 172 -7.79 17.24 -9.31
CA ASP A 172 -8.04 16.47 -10.55
C ASP A 172 -6.78 15.83 -11.12
N ASP A 173 -5.62 16.04 -10.48
CA ASP A 173 -4.33 15.48 -10.87
C ASP A 173 -3.38 15.32 -9.67
N LEU A 174 -2.41 14.39 -9.75
CA LEU A 174 -1.35 14.26 -8.75
C LEU A 174 -0.24 15.27 -9.01
N THR A 175 0.27 15.84 -7.94
CA THR A 175 1.46 16.70 -7.99
C THR A 175 2.47 16.23 -6.96
N TRP A 176 3.74 16.09 -7.37
CA TRP A 176 4.82 15.61 -6.52
C TRP A 176 5.83 16.74 -6.28
N LYS A 177 6.03 17.16 -5.03
CA LYS A 177 7.07 18.14 -4.68
C LYS A 177 8.48 17.58 -4.83
N ARG A 178 8.66 16.29 -4.55
CA ARG A 178 9.91 15.56 -4.75
C ARG A 178 9.65 14.11 -5.18
N ALA A 179 10.66 13.45 -5.68
CA ALA A 179 10.61 12.02 -5.93
C ALA A 179 10.34 11.26 -4.61
N PRO A 180 9.39 10.31 -4.58
CA PRO A 180 9.19 9.42 -3.43
C PRO A 180 10.32 8.39 -3.33
N ALA A 181 10.32 7.60 -2.24
CA ALA A 181 11.06 6.35 -2.17
C ALA A 181 10.71 5.43 -3.37
N PRO A 182 11.57 4.48 -3.76
CA PRO A 182 11.25 3.52 -4.83
C PRO A 182 9.91 2.83 -4.58
N ILE A 183 9.07 2.74 -5.62
CA ILE A 183 7.72 2.16 -5.52
C ILE A 183 7.60 0.96 -6.43
N MET A 184 7.17 -0.19 -5.87
CA MET A 184 6.71 -1.34 -6.63
C MET A 184 5.20 -1.37 -6.70
N LEU A 185 4.66 -1.54 -7.90
CA LEU A 185 3.23 -1.54 -8.21
C LEU A 185 2.86 -2.83 -8.92
N PHE A 186 1.88 -3.58 -8.39
CA PHE A 186 1.21 -4.68 -9.08
C PHE A 186 -0.23 -4.28 -9.37
N HIS A 187 -0.70 -4.44 -10.62
CA HIS A 187 -2.09 -4.14 -10.94
C HIS A 187 -2.57 -4.87 -12.20
N GLY A 188 -3.81 -5.36 -12.15
CA GLY A 188 -4.51 -5.89 -13.32
C GLY A 188 -5.25 -4.78 -14.06
N ASP A 189 -5.20 -4.75 -15.39
CA ASP A 189 -5.84 -3.69 -16.17
C ASP A 189 -7.37 -3.85 -16.29
N ALA A 190 -7.92 -4.99 -15.82
CA ALA A 190 -9.36 -5.25 -15.70
C ALA A 190 -9.89 -5.13 -14.26
N ASP A 191 -9.10 -4.55 -13.34
CA ASP A 191 -9.51 -4.36 -11.96
C ASP A 191 -10.76 -3.48 -11.86
N SER A 192 -11.82 -4.01 -11.21
CA SER A 192 -13.08 -3.30 -10.99
C SER A 192 -13.25 -2.79 -9.56
N ASN A 193 -12.30 -3.05 -8.66
CA ASN A 193 -12.33 -2.63 -7.26
C ASN A 193 -11.47 -1.39 -7.00
N VAL A 194 -10.31 -1.30 -7.65
CA VAL A 194 -9.42 -0.14 -7.58
C VAL A 194 -9.08 0.28 -9.01
N PRO A 195 -9.21 1.55 -9.40
CA PRO A 195 -8.95 1.98 -10.77
C PRO A 195 -7.49 1.71 -11.14
N TYR A 196 -7.28 1.05 -12.28
CA TYR A 196 -5.96 0.82 -12.86
C TYR A 196 -5.31 2.14 -13.33
N ARG A 197 -6.09 3.02 -13.95
CA ARG A 197 -5.68 4.35 -14.45
C ARG A 197 -6.08 5.44 -13.45
N ALA A 198 -7.06 6.23 -13.76
CA ALA A 198 -7.55 7.30 -12.90
C ALA A 198 -9.08 7.39 -12.95
N LEU A 199 -9.69 7.61 -11.80
CA LEU A 199 -11.08 8.01 -11.65
C LEU A 199 -11.11 9.46 -11.14
N ARG A 200 -11.66 10.38 -11.92
CA ARG A 200 -11.86 11.80 -11.55
C ARG A 200 -13.30 12.04 -11.15
N MET A 201 -13.47 12.76 -10.03
CA MET A 201 -14.78 12.94 -9.38
C MET A 201 -15.15 14.44 -9.24
N GLY A 202 -14.55 15.32 -10.05
CA GLY A 202 -14.80 16.76 -9.98
C GLY A 202 -14.28 17.41 -8.72
N GLY A 203 -12.95 17.65 -8.65
CA GLY A 203 -12.26 18.21 -7.50
C GLY A 203 -11.71 17.16 -6.53
N ALA A 204 -11.79 15.88 -6.89
CA ALA A 204 -11.09 14.77 -6.25
C ALA A 204 -10.80 13.68 -7.27
N GLY A 205 -9.78 12.84 -7.00
CA GLY A 205 -9.42 11.73 -7.88
C GLY A 205 -8.88 10.53 -7.13
N ILE A 206 -8.99 9.36 -7.78
CA ILE A 206 -8.34 8.11 -7.38
C ILE A 206 -7.41 7.73 -8.53
N PHE A 207 -6.11 7.74 -8.28
CA PHE A 207 -5.08 7.57 -9.28
C PHE A 207 -4.40 6.21 -9.11
N GLY A 208 -4.68 5.29 -10.03
CA GLY A 208 -4.20 3.91 -9.97
C GLY A 208 -2.76 3.74 -10.44
N SER A 209 -2.31 2.48 -10.43
CA SER A 209 -0.90 2.15 -10.62
C SER A 209 -0.33 2.56 -11.98
N ASP A 210 -1.09 2.42 -13.08
CA ASP A 210 -0.65 2.87 -14.42
C ASP A 210 -0.43 4.39 -14.46
N TYR A 211 -1.33 5.15 -13.80
CA TYR A 211 -1.21 6.60 -13.72
C TYR A 211 0.03 7.00 -12.89
N ILE A 212 0.22 6.37 -11.71
CA ILE A 212 1.36 6.63 -10.84
C ILE A 212 2.67 6.28 -11.55
N ALA A 213 2.76 5.11 -12.20
CA ALA A 213 3.96 4.68 -12.90
C ALA A 213 4.39 5.67 -13.99
N ARG A 214 3.42 6.20 -14.77
CA ARG A 214 3.70 7.24 -15.78
C ARG A 214 4.26 8.51 -15.15
N GLN A 215 3.67 8.99 -14.06
CA GLN A 215 4.17 10.17 -13.35
C GLN A 215 5.59 9.94 -12.80
N LEU A 216 5.86 8.77 -12.21
CA LEU A 216 7.20 8.42 -11.73
C LEU A 216 8.21 8.34 -12.88
N SER A 217 7.81 7.80 -14.04
CA SER A 217 8.63 7.76 -15.25
C SER A 217 8.98 9.17 -15.75
N ASP A 218 8.01 10.07 -15.82
CA ASP A 218 8.21 11.47 -16.23
C ASP A 218 9.15 12.21 -15.27
N MET A 219 9.08 11.90 -13.98
CA MET A 219 9.97 12.43 -12.94
C MET A 219 11.35 11.76 -12.91
N LYS A 220 11.58 10.68 -13.67
CA LYS A 220 12.76 9.81 -13.60
C LYS A 220 13.00 9.28 -12.18
N SER A 221 11.92 9.00 -11.44
CA SER A 221 11.95 8.40 -10.12
C SER A 221 12.00 6.87 -10.24
N PRO A 222 12.78 6.14 -9.42
CA PRO A 222 12.82 4.67 -9.46
C PRO A 222 11.46 4.05 -9.17
N TYR A 223 11.05 3.10 -10.00
CA TYR A 223 9.84 2.29 -9.78
C TYR A 223 9.94 0.92 -10.44
N TYR A 224 9.11 -0.01 -10.00
CA TYR A 224 8.87 -1.28 -10.68
C TYR A 224 7.37 -1.48 -10.85
N PHE A 225 6.86 -1.32 -12.06
CA PHE A 225 5.45 -1.56 -12.38
C PHE A 225 5.26 -2.92 -13.06
N TYR A 226 4.54 -3.81 -12.39
CA TYR A 226 4.15 -5.13 -12.91
C TYR A 226 2.65 -5.10 -13.23
N SER A 227 2.33 -5.05 -14.52
CA SER A 227 0.97 -4.99 -15.05
C SER A 227 0.59 -6.33 -15.67
N VAL A 228 -0.63 -6.81 -15.39
CA VAL A 228 -1.17 -8.05 -15.97
C VAL A 228 -2.43 -7.74 -16.76
N GLU A 229 -2.36 -8.01 -18.08
CA GLU A 229 -3.45 -7.74 -19.01
C GLU A 229 -4.64 -8.69 -18.78
N GLY A 230 -5.84 -8.13 -18.64
CA GLY A 230 -7.08 -8.88 -18.40
C GLY A 230 -7.22 -9.41 -16.96
N ALA A 231 -6.26 -9.16 -16.08
CA ALA A 231 -6.39 -9.54 -14.68
C ALA A 231 -7.27 -8.55 -13.91
N ASP A 232 -8.06 -9.09 -12.99
CA ASP A 232 -8.94 -8.36 -12.09
C ASP A 232 -8.23 -7.98 -10.77
N HIS A 233 -9.00 -7.72 -9.74
CA HIS A 233 -8.50 -7.37 -8.39
C HIS A 233 -7.73 -8.50 -7.68
N ALA A 234 -7.57 -9.68 -8.28
CA ALA A 234 -6.77 -10.76 -7.72
C ALA A 234 -5.30 -10.35 -7.52
N LEU A 235 -4.80 -9.36 -8.28
CA LEU A 235 -3.46 -8.78 -8.09
C LEU A 235 -3.28 -8.10 -6.72
N ALA A 236 -4.35 -7.93 -5.93
CA ALA A 236 -4.23 -7.52 -4.53
C ALA A 236 -3.58 -8.59 -3.63
N THR A 237 -3.58 -9.88 -4.04
CA THR A 237 -3.05 -10.98 -3.22
C THR A 237 -2.17 -11.97 -3.99
N VAL A 238 -2.48 -12.26 -5.24
CA VAL A 238 -1.77 -13.25 -6.06
C VAL A 238 -0.24 -12.99 -6.12
N PRO A 239 0.27 -11.76 -6.24
CA PRO A 239 1.70 -11.52 -6.33
C PRO A 239 2.49 -11.98 -5.10
N MET A 240 1.89 -11.98 -3.93
CA MET A 240 2.53 -12.43 -2.68
C MET A 240 2.98 -13.89 -2.72
N ASN A 241 2.41 -14.68 -3.63
CA ASN A 241 2.76 -16.08 -3.81
C ASN A 241 3.40 -16.37 -5.18
N ASN A 242 2.89 -15.76 -6.25
CA ASN A 242 3.22 -16.14 -7.62
C ASN A 242 4.30 -15.27 -8.26
N TYR A 243 4.57 -14.07 -7.71
CA TYR A 243 5.53 -13.11 -8.28
C TYR A 243 6.62 -12.71 -7.28
N ARG A 244 7.02 -13.64 -6.40
CA ARG A 244 8.04 -13.41 -5.36
C ARG A 244 9.38 -12.99 -5.96
N ASP A 245 9.78 -13.58 -7.08
CA ASP A 245 11.04 -13.23 -7.75
C ASP A 245 11.10 -11.74 -8.14
N ALA A 246 9.97 -11.17 -8.60
CA ALA A 246 9.89 -9.74 -8.91
C ALA A 246 9.96 -8.87 -7.65
N ILE A 247 9.33 -9.32 -6.54
CA ILE A 247 9.40 -8.65 -5.25
C ILE A 247 10.84 -8.67 -4.73
N ASP A 248 11.51 -9.81 -4.80
CA ASP A 248 12.88 -9.99 -4.35
C ASP A 248 13.85 -9.14 -5.18
N GLN A 249 13.65 -9.09 -6.49
CA GLN A 249 14.42 -8.22 -7.38
C GLN A 249 14.29 -6.75 -6.97
N PHE A 250 13.07 -6.27 -6.73
CA PHE A 250 12.80 -4.91 -6.28
C PHE A 250 13.49 -4.61 -4.95
N LEU A 251 13.30 -5.48 -3.96
CA LEU A 251 13.85 -5.32 -2.61
C LEU A 251 15.38 -5.36 -2.61
N THR A 252 15.99 -6.21 -3.44
CA THR A 252 17.45 -6.30 -3.55
C THR A 252 18.01 -5.10 -4.30
N GLN A 253 17.53 -4.84 -5.52
CA GLN A 253 18.15 -3.87 -6.43
C GLN A 253 17.78 -2.43 -6.11
N GLN A 254 16.48 -2.13 -5.99
CA GLN A 254 16.05 -0.74 -5.83
C GLN A 254 16.07 -0.29 -4.37
N VAL A 255 15.70 -1.17 -3.43
CA VAL A 255 15.69 -0.85 -2.00
C VAL A 255 17.08 -1.06 -1.36
N GLY A 256 17.68 -2.23 -1.55
CA GLY A 256 18.95 -2.61 -0.94
C GLY A 256 20.15 -1.92 -1.59
N GLU A 257 20.32 -2.07 -2.89
CA GLU A 257 21.44 -1.52 -3.68
C GLU A 257 21.21 -0.08 -4.13
N ARG A 258 19.97 0.44 -3.95
CA ARG A 258 19.54 1.78 -4.39
C ARG A 258 19.75 2.03 -5.89
N LEU A 259 19.57 0.99 -6.69
CA LEU A 259 19.67 1.11 -8.15
C LEU A 259 18.51 2.00 -8.66
N PRO A 260 18.80 3.10 -9.39
CA PRO A 260 17.77 4.02 -9.86
C PRO A 260 17.11 3.49 -11.15
N ALA A 261 16.53 2.28 -11.08
CA ALA A 261 15.89 1.64 -12.21
C ALA A 261 14.41 2.03 -12.32
N MET A 262 13.96 2.19 -13.56
CA MET A 262 12.54 2.30 -13.92
C MET A 262 12.19 1.05 -14.73
N ILE A 263 11.34 0.19 -14.18
CA ILE A 263 11.06 -1.12 -14.77
C ILE A 263 9.55 -1.23 -15.02
N ASP A 264 9.19 -1.53 -16.26
CA ASP A 264 7.83 -1.88 -16.67
C ASP A 264 7.81 -3.34 -17.14
N THR A 265 7.03 -4.17 -16.46
CA THR A 265 6.73 -5.53 -16.86
C THR A 265 5.26 -5.62 -17.22
N LYS A 266 4.96 -6.02 -18.46
CA LYS A 266 3.59 -6.28 -18.89
C LYS A 266 3.43 -7.74 -19.24
N GLU A 267 2.71 -8.46 -18.38
CA GLU A 267 2.33 -9.85 -18.61
C GLU A 267 1.06 -9.92 -19.46
N ARG A 268 1.09 -10.76 -20.48
CA ARG A 268 -0.03 -11.00 -21.38
C ARG A 268 -0.18 -12.48 -21.64
N TYR A 269 -1.40 -12.96 -21.59
CA TYR A 269 -1.72 -14.33 -22.03
C TYR A 269 -2.23 -14.28 -23.48
N SER A 270 -1.94 -15.31 -24.27
CA SER A 270 -2.30 -15.37 -25.70
C SER A 270 -3.81 -15.28 -25.97
N ASN A 271 -4.63 -15.55 -24.97
CA ASN A 271 -6.09 -15.49 -25.01
C ASN A 271 -6.67 -14.30 -24.21
N SER A 272 -5.83 -13.44 -23.63
CA SER A 272 -6.31 -12.25 -22.93
C SER A 272 -6.80 -11.22 -23.95
N LEU A 273 -7.92 -10.59 -23.64
CA LEU A 273 -8.44 -9.47 -24.40
C LEU A 273 -8.16 -8.20 -23.62
N PRO A 274 -7.58 -7.15 -24.25
CA PRO A 274 -7.44 -5.86 -23.62
C PRO A 274 -8.80 -5.40 -23.11
N GLN A 275 -8.88 -5.03 -21.84
CA GLN A 275 -10.09 -4.50 -21.23
C GLN A 275 -9.91 -2.98 -21.07
N ASP A 276 -10.49 -2.23 -21.95
CA ASP A 276 -10.65 -0.79 -21.79
C ASP A 276 -11.98 -0.57 -21.06
N LYS A 277 -11.95 -0.65 -19.74
CA LYS A 277 -13.13 -0.38 -18.92
C LYS A 277 -13.10 1.05 -18.45
N ASP A 278 -14.14 1.80 -18.79
CA ASP A 278 -14.44 3.05 -18.12
C ASP A 278 -14.74 2.74 -16.64
N PHE A 279 -13.83 3.14 -15.77
CA PHE A 279 -13.98 2.98 -14.34
C PHE A 279 -14.75 4.18 -13.79
N THR A 280 -15.91 3.93 -13.15
CA THR A 280 -16.79 4.97 -12.59
C THR A 280 -16.92 4.85 -11.06
N ILE A 281 -17.48 5.87 -10.41
CA ILE A 281 -17.80 5.82 -8.97
C ILE A 281 -18.78 4.68 -8.71
N GLU A 282 -19.77 4.49 -9.57
CA GLU A 282 -20.76 3.42 -9.46
C GLU A 282 -20.07 2.05 -9.53
N THR A 283 -19.13 1.87 -10.46
CA THR A 283 -18.31 0.65 -10.56
C THR A 283 -17.57 0.41 -9.25
N TYR A 284 -16.90 1.43 -8.72
CA TYR A 284 -16.19 1.32 -7.45
C TYR A 284 -17.10 0.90 -6.30
N ILE A 285 -18.24 1.59 -6.15
CA ILE A 285 -19.20 1.32 -5.06
C ILE A 285 -19.82 -0.06 -5.22
N GLN A 286 -20.23 -0.42 -6.43
CA GLN A 286 -20.85 -1.72 -6.71
C GLN A 286 -19.87 -2.88 -6.44
N SER A 287 -18.63 -2.78 -6.90
CA SER A 287 -17.65 -3.86 -6.77
C SER A 287 -17.17 -4.06 -5.34
N ASN A 288 -17.09 -2.98 -4.54
CA ASN A 288 -16.55 -3.05 -3.18
C ASN A 288 -17.63 -3.21 -2.09
N PHE A 289 -18.85 -2.72 -2.32
CA PHE A 289 -19.84 -2.56 -1.25
C PHE A 289 -21.21 -3.15 -1.55
N ALA A 290 -21.54 -3.56 -2.78
CA ALA A 290 -22.78 -4.26 -3.04
C ALA A 290 -22.79 -5.59 -2.28
N THR A 291 -23.82 -5.85 -1.52
CA THR A 291 -24.05 -7.14 -0.86
C THR A 291 -24.13 -8.24 -1.92
N LYS A 292 -23.19 -9.19 -1.91
CA LYS A 292 -23.25 -10.42 -2.69
C LYS A 292 -24.28 -11.36 -2.10
#